data_7233649ea56873dcb671e8f7237e397a
#
_entry.id   7233649ea56873dcb671e8f7237e397a
#
_cell.length_a   1.000
_cell.length_b   1.000
_cell.length_c   1.000
_cell.angle_alpha   90.00
_cell.angle_beta   90.00
_cell.angle_gamma   90.00
#
_symmetry.space_group_name_H-M   'P 1'
#
loop_
_entity.id
_entity.type
_entity.pdbx_description
1 polymer ?
#
loop_
_entity_poly.entity_id
_entity_poly.type
_entity_poly.pdbx_seq_one_letter_code
_entity_poly.pdbx_strand_id
1 'polypeptide(L)'
;MSFYQGKKVLITGASAGIGYALAEELAQLGAEVIITARRRDRLDELAGKIENLGAKAHVFVEDLSLPESGTKLYNQIKSAGLSVDILINNAGYGRWGELTSFERDDYAKMLQLNVTTLTDLCHLYLPDMVVQGGGGIINVGSMASLSPVPYASVYSSS
;
A
#
# COMPACT_ATOMS: atom_id res chain seq x y z
N MET A 1 12.64 -0.42 -23.36
CA MET A 1 11.95 -1.26 -22.37
C MET A 1 11.73 -0.44 -21.11
N SER A 2 10.53 -0.50 -20.52
CA SER A 2 10.25 0.17 -19.25
C SER A 2 11.04 -0.50 -18.12
N PHE A 3 11.47 0.27 -17.13
CA PHE A 3 12.07 -0.27 -15.89
C PHE A 3 11.14 -1.27 -15.16
N TYR A 4 9.83 -1.09 -15.30
CA TYR A 4 8.82 -1.90 -14.65
C TYR A 4 8.47 -3.19 -15.40
N GLN A 5 8.96 -3.37 -16.64
CA GLN A 5 8.64 -4.55 -17.44
C GLN A 5 8.97 -5.86 -16.72
N GLY A 6 7.97 -6.67 -16.43
CA GLY A 6 8.10 -7.95 -15.73
C GLY A 6 8.34 -7.86 -14.22
N LYS A 7 8.38 -6.65 -13.64
CA LYS A 7 8.49 -6.45 -12.19
C LYS A 7 7.17 -6.71 -11.50
N LYS A 8 7.21 -7.36 -10.34
CA LYS A 8 6.06 -7.53 -9.45
C LYS A 8 6.01 -6.39 -8.45
N VAL A 9 4.95 -5.58 -8.53
CA VAL A 9 4.78 -4.37 -7.72
C VAL A 9 3.62 -4.54 -6.76
N LEU A 10 3.90 -4.53 -5.44
CA LEU A 10 2.86 -4.51 -4.41
C LEU A 10 2.44 -3.06 -4.12
N ILE A 11 1.14 -2.80 -4.22
CA ILE A 11 0.55 -1.48 -3.97
C ILE A 11 -0.50 -1.59 -2.87
N THR A 12 -0.26 -0.94 -1.75
CA THR A 12 -1.25 -0.87 -0.67
C THR A 12 -2.22 0.28 -0.88
N GLY A 13 -3.48 0.13 -0.46
CA GLY A 13 -4.51 1.15 -0.63
C GLY A 13 -4.96 1.35 -2.08
N ALA A 14 -4.90 0.30 -2.90
CA ALA A 14 -5.16 0.37 -4.34
C ALA A 14 -6.64 0.49 -4.73
N SER A 15 -7.59 0.54 -3.78
CA SER A 15 -9.02 0.58 -4.09
C SER A 15 -9.56 1.95 -4.52
N ALA A 16 -8.75 3.02 -4.45
CA ALA A 16 -9.12 4.38 -4.87
C ALA A 16 -7.89 5.30 -4.95
N GLY A 17 -8.07 6.48 -5.56
CA GLY A 17 -7.11 7.60 -5.53
C GLY A 17 -5.75 7.24 -6.12
N ILE A 18 -4.68 7.66 -5.45
CA ILE A 18 -3.31 7.52 -5.94
C ILE A 18 -2.93 6.05 -6.16
N GLY A 19 -3.24 5.15 -5.23
CA GLY A 19 -2.91 3.73 -5.35
C GLY A 19 -3.61 3.05 -6.52
N TYR A 20 -4.86 3.44 -6.81
CA TYR A 20 -5.59 2.95 -7.97
C TYR A 20 -4.94 3.39 -9.28
N ALA A 21 -4.65 4.69 -9.42
CA ALA A 21 -4.01 5.24 -10.61
C ALA A 21 -2.61 4.67 -10.83
N LEU A 22 -1.82 4.51 -9.75
CA LEU A 22 -0.50 3.87 -9.82
C LEU A 22 -0.58 2.42 -10.34
N ALA A 23 -1.59 1.65 -9.90
CA ALA A 23 -1.74 0.26 -10.35
C ALA A 23 -2.05 0.19 -11.85
N GLU A 24 -2.93 1.06 -12.37
CA GLU A 24 -3.22 1.13 -13.81
C GLU A 24 -1.98 1.56 -14.62
N GLU A 25 -1.29 2.61 -14.19
CA GLU A 25 -0.10 3.12 -14.89
C GLU A 25 1.04 2.11 -14.91
N LEU A 26 1.34 1.48 -13.78
CA LEU A 26 2.41 0.49 -13.69
C LEU A 26 2.09 -0.77 -14.51
N ALA A 27 0.82 -1.17 -14.59
CA ALA A 27 0.39 -2.24 -15.47
C ALA A 27 0.62 -1.89 -16.95
N GLN A 28 0.31 -0.66 -17.38
CA GLN A 28 0.59 -0.17 -18.74
C GLN A 28 2.11 -0.15 -19.05
N LEU A 29 2.94 0.08 -18.02
CA LEU A 29 4.38 0.03 -18.12
C LEU A 29 4.96 -1.40 -18.10
N GLY A 30 4.10 -2.42 -18.05
CA GLY A 30 4.45 -3.84 -18.13
C GLY A 30 4.73 -4.50 -16.79
N ALA A 31 4.35 -3.90 -15.68
CA ALA A 31 4.43 -4.54 -14.37
C ALA A 31 3.32 -5.59 -14.18
N GLU A 32 3.62 -6.62 -13.40
CA GLU A 32 2.63 -7.49 -12.76
C GLU A 32 2.29 -6.85 -11.41
N VAL A 33 1.03 -6.49 -11.18
CA VAL A 33 0.65 -5.75 -9.98
C VAL A 33 -0.02 -6.64 -8.94
N ILE A 34 0.35 -6.43 -7.69
CA ILE A 34 -0.24 -7.05 -6.50
C ILE A 34 -0.94 -5.93 -5.76
N ILE A 35 -2.27 -5.98 -5.68
CA ILE A 35 -3.08 -4.89 -5.15
C ILE A 35 -3.80 -5.31 -3.86
N THR A 36 -3.72 -4.46 -2.85
CA THR A 36 -4.40 -4.71 -1.58
C THR A 36 -5.15 -3.50 -1.05
N ALA A 37 -6.32 -3.76 -0.50
CA ALA A 37 -7.17 -2.82 0.23
C ALA A 37 -8.30 -3.59 0.92
N ARG A 38 -9.20 -2.85 1.62
CA ARG A 38 -10.36 -3.43 2.31
C ARG A 38 -11.54 -3.77 1.41
N ARG A 39 -11.73 -3.00 0.32
CA ARG A 39 -12.90 -3.09 -0.55
C ARG A 39 -12.65 -4.06 -1.69
N ARG A 40 -13.18 -5.27 -1.55
CA ARG A 40 -13.05 -6.35 -2.52
C ARG A 40 -13.57 -5.97 -3.90
N ASP A 41 -14.78 -5.43 -3.95
CA ASP A 41 -15.45 -5.01 -5.18
C ASP A 41 -14.61 -4.05 -6.03
N ARG A 42 -13.97 -3.08 -5.37
CA ARG A 42 -13.10 -2.10 -6.02
C ARG A 42 -11.78 -2.68 -6.51
N LEU A 43 -11.24 -3.64 -5.78
CA LEU A 43 -10.02 -4.34 -6.21
C LEU A 43 -10.30 -5.25 -7.40
N ASP A 44 -11.44 -5.96 -7.40
CA ASP A 44 -11.85 -6.82 -8.51
C ASP A 44 -12.14 -6.00 -9.78
N GLU A 45 -12.77 -4.81 -9.65
CA GLU A 45 -12.95 -3.84 -10.75
C GLU A 45 -11.59 -3.42 -11.34
N LEU A 46 -10.64 -3.04 -10.47
CA LEU A 46 -9.30 -2.62 -10.90
C LEU A 46 -8.55 -3.78 -11.57
N ALA A 47 -8.60 -4.97 -10.99
CA ALA A 47 -7.97 -6.15 -11.57
C ALA A 47 -8.50 -6.44 -12.98
N GLY A 48 -9.81 -6.41 -13.19
CA GLY A 48 -10.40 -6.58 -14.51
C GLY A 48 -9.94 -5.53 -15.54
N LYS A 49 -9.78 -4.28 -15.13
CA LYS A 49 -9.21 -3.23 -16.00
C LYS A 49 -7.77 -3.52 -16.38
N ILE A 50 -6.95 -3.93 -15.40
CA ILE A 50 -5.54 -4.26 -15.62
C ILE A 50 -5.40 -5.47 -16.56
N GLU A 51 -6.23 -6.50 -16.37
CA GLU A 51 -6.26 -7.66 -17.25
C GLU A 51 -6.66 -7.31 -18.68
N ASN A 52 -7.59 -6.37 -18.86
CA ASN A 52 -7.96 -5.86 -20.18
C ASN A 52 -6.82 -5.09 -20.88
N LEU A 53 -5.84 -4.58 -20.13
CA LEU A 53 -4.59 -4.00 -20.66
C LEU A 53 -3.55 -5.08 -21.03
N GLY A 54 -3.85 -6.36 -20.79
CA GLY A 54 -2.93 -7.46 -21.05
C GLY A 54 -1.89 -7.68 -19.94
N ALA A 55 -2.03 -7.02 -18.80
CA ALA A 55 -1.17 -7.19 -17.64
C ALA A 55 -1.80 -8.17 -16.63
N LYS A 56 -1.02 -8.58 -15.62
CA LYS A 56 -1.51 -9.45 -14.53
C LYS A 56 -1.78 -8.65 -13.27
N ALA A 57 -2.90 -8.96 -12.62
CA ALA A 57 -3.24 -8.42 -11.30
C ALA A 57 -3.51 -9.54 -10.30
N HIS A 58 -2.99 -9.37 -9.07
CA HIS A 58 -3.26 -10.27 -7.95
C HIS A 58 -3.94 -9.48 -6.83
N VAL A 59 -5.10 -9.95 -6.40
CA VAL A 59 -5.95 -9.27 -5.41
C VAL A 59 -5.79 -9.91 -4.04
N PHE A 60 -5.40 -9.11 -3.05
CA PHE A 60 -5.38 -9.49 -1.64
C PHE A 60 -6.23 -8.51 -0.84
N VAL A 61 -7.26 -9.02 -0.15
CA VAL A 61 -8.13 -8.18 0.67
C VAL A 61 -7.63 -8.21 2.11
N GLU A 62 -7.20 -7.05 2.60
CA GLU A 62 -6.70 -6.91 3.97
C GLU A 62 -7.02 -5.52 4.53
N ASP A 63 -7.35 -5.45 5.82
CA ASP A 63 -7.44 -4.20 6.57
C ASP A 63 -6.13 -3.90 7.29
N LEU A 64 -5.30 -3.11 6.64
CA LEU A 64 -3.98 -2.73 7.13
C LEU A 64 -3.99 -1.79 8.33
N SER A 65 -5.17 -1.36 8.80
CA SER A 65 -5.33 -0.61 10.06
C SER A 65 -5.43 -1.50 11.30
N LEU A 66 -5.41 -2.83 11.12
CA LEU A 66 -5.43 -3.79 12.21
C LEU A 66 -4.01 -4.25 12.58
N PRO A 67 -3.76 -4.59 13.86
CA PRO A 67 -2.50 -5.21 14.27
C PRO A 67 -2.20 -6.48 13.46
N GLU A 68 -0.92 -6.77 13.25
CA GLU A 68 -0.41 -7.96 12.52
C GLU A 68 -0.85 -8.07 11.04
N SER A 69 -1.62 -7.10 10.53
CA SER A 69 -2.13 -7.16 9.16
C SER A 69 -1.03 -7.11 8.10
N GLY A 70 0.08 -6.42 8.38
CA GLY A 70 1.27 -6.42 7.51
C GLY A 70 1.87 -7.81 7.37
N THR A 71 2.08 -8.50 8.49
CA THR A 71 2.59 -9.88 8.54
C THR A 71 1.62 -10.85 7.84
N LYS A 72 0.32 -10.69 8.07
CA LYS A 72 -0.70 -11.51 7.43
C LYS A 72 -0.69 -11.34 5.90
N LEU A 73 -0.66 -10.11 5.41
CA LEU A 73 -0.57 -9.82 3.98
C LEU A 73 0.70 -10.42 3.36
N TYR A 74 1.85 -10.21 4.00
CA TYR A 74 3.12 -10.79 3.55
C TYR A 74 3.02 -12.32 3.40
N ASN A 75 2.50 -13.00 4.43
CA ASN A 75 2.36 -14.46 4.41
C ASN A 75 1.38 -14.94 3.33
N GLN A 76 0.28 -14.22 3.08
CA GLN A 76 -0.66 -14.54 2.00
C GLN A 76 0.01 -14.46 0.62
N ILE A 77 0.78 -13.39 0.37
CA ILE A 77 1.50 -13.18 -0.90
C ILE A 77 2.58 -14.26 -1.09
N LYS A 78 3.35 -14.56 -0.04
CA LYS A 78 4.36 -15.64 -0.09
C LYS A 78 3.73 -17.02 -0.32
N SER A 79 2.60 -17.33 0.33
CA SER A 79 1.87 -18.58 0.16
C SER A 79 1.27 -18.74 -1.24
N ALA A 80 0.99 -17.64 -1.93
CA ALA A 80 0.60 -17.63 -3.33
C ALA A 80 1.78 -17.81 -4.32
N GLY A 81 3.00 -17.99 -3.82
CA GLY A 81 4.21 -18.17 -4.63
C GLY A 81 4.69 -16.87 -5.29
N LEU A 82 4.25 -15.71 -4.80
CA LEU A 82 4.61 -14.41 -5.35
C LEU A 82 5.81 -13.80 -4.61
N SER A 83 6.74 -13.25 -5.38
CA SER A 83 7.78 -12.35 -4.90
C SER A 83 7.34 -10.89 -5.11
N VAL A 84 7.97 -9.95 -4.43
CA VAL A 84 7.75 -8.51 -4.62
C VAL A 84 9.07 -7.84 -4.97
N ASP A 85 9.14 -7.25 -6.15
CA ASP A 85 10.31 -6.46 -6.59
C ASP A 85 10.23 -5.01 -6.09
N ILE A 86 9.00 -4.45 -6.03
CA ILE A 86 8.79 -3.07 -5.61
C ILE A 86 7.59 -3.05 -4.66
N LEU A 87 7.79 -2.46 -3.48
CA LEU A 87 6.74 -2.21 -2.50
C LEU A 87 6.34 -0.72 -2.57
N ILE A 88 5.06 -0.44 -2.79
CA ILE A 88 4.50 0.90 -2.71
C ILE A 88 3.55 0.97 -1.51
N ASN A 89 4.03 1.53 -0.42
CA ASN A 89 3.23 1.85 0.75
C ASN A 89 2.45 3.13 0.48
N ASN A 90 1.22 2.97 -0.02
CA ASN A 90 0.32 4.07 -0.35
C ASN A 90 -0.91 4.11 0.56
N ALA A 91 -1.25 3.00 1.21
CA ALA A 91 -2.39 2.97 2.13
C ALA A 91 -2.18 3.96 3.28
N GLY A 92 -3.14 4.85 3.46
CA GLY A 92 -3.12 5.84 4.52
C GLY A 92 -4.41 6.65 4.54
N TYR A 93 -4.69 7.28 5.65
CA TYR A 93 -5.77 8.29 5.77
C TYR A 93 -5.44 9.29 6.86
N GLY A 94 -6.13 10.44 6.83
CA GLY A 94 -6.03 11.49 7.83
C GLY A 94 -7.37 11.78 8.50
N ARG A 95 -7.31 12.37 9.69
CA ARG A 95 -8.44 12.98 10.41
C ARG A 95 -8.16 14.45 10.61
N TRP A 96 -9.15 15.30 10.34
CA TRP A 96 -9.09 16.74 10.50
C TRP A 96 -10.16 17.19 11.49
N GLY A 97 -9.74 17.79 12.56
CA GLY A 97 -10.61 18.29 13.62
C GLY A 97 -9.82 18.58 14.90
N GLU A 98 -10.50 19.05 15.94
CA GLU A 98 -9.90 19.18 17.26
C GLU A 98 -9.47 17.79 17.77
N LEU A 99 -8.37 17.73 18.51
CA LEU A 99 -7.81 16.44 18.97
C LEU A 99 -8.82 15.60 19.77
N THR A 100 -9.74 16.28 20.47
CA THR A 100 -10.78 15.62 21.28
C THR A 100 -12.07 15.29 20.51
N SER A 101 -12.14 15.61 19.21
CA SER A 101 -13.33 15.37 18.38
C SER A 101 -13.44 13.92 17.86
N PHE A 102 -12.39 13.14 18.00
CA PHE A 102 -12.36 11.75 17.54
C PHE A 102 -12.03 10.81 18.71
N GLU A 103 -12.52 9.59 18.59
CA GLU A 103 -12.21 8.56 19.56
C GLU A 103 -10.74 8.16 19.52
N ARG A 104 -10.16 7.77 20.65
CA ARG A 104 -8.79 7.29 20.75
C ARG A 104 -8.49 6.15 19.76
N ASP A 105 -9.47 5.26 19.55
CA ASP A 105 -9.33 4.13 18.64
C ASP A 105 -9.20 4.55 17.16
N ASP A 106 -9.84 5.64 16.77
CA ASP A 106 -9.66 6.22 15.41
C ASP A 106 -8.21 6.63 15.16
N TYR A 107 -7.59 7.27 16.15
CA TYR A 107 -6.17 7.64 16.06
C TYR A 107 -5.25 6.43 16.11
N ALA A 108 -5.55 5.45 16.96
CA ALA A 108 -4.78 4.22 17.05
C ALA A 108 -4.75 3.47 15.70
N LYS A 109 -5.90 3.34 15.04
CA LYS A 109 -6.01 2.73 13.71
C LYS A 109 -5.29 3.53 12.63
N MET A 110 -5.34 4.86 12.71
CA MET A 110 -4.63 5.73 11.77
C MET A 110 -3.12 5.55 11.91
N LEU A 111 -2.58 5.58 13.13
CA LEU A 111 -1.16 5.35 13.41
C LEU A 111 -0.73 3.93 13.03
N GLN A 112 -1.59 2.93 13.32
CA GLN A 112 -1.34 1.55 12.90
C GLN A 112 -1.15 1.47 11.39
N LEU A 113 -2.04 2.07 10.61
CA LEU A 113 -1.96 2.04 9.15
C LEU A 113 -0.79 2.85 8.61
N ASN A 114 -0.70 4.14 9.01
CA ASN A 114 0.23 5.09 8.39
C ASN A 114 1.68 4.86 8.81
N VAL A 115 1.92 4.30 10.00
CA VAL A 115 3.27 4.14 10.57
C VAL A 115 3.61 2.68 10.79
N THR A 116 2.88 1.98 11.66
CA THR A 116 3.27 0.64 12.12
C THR A 116 3.26 -0.37 10.99
N THR A 117 2.13 -0.51 10.29
CA THR A 117 1.99 -1.49 9.20
C THR A 117 2.91 -1.16 8.02
N LEU A 118 3.11 0.13 7.70
CA LEU A 118 4.09 0.58 6.71
C LEU A 118 5.51 0.11 7.08
N THR A 119 5.90 0.32 8.33
CA THR A 119 7.21 -0.09 8.85
C THR A 119 7.37 -1.61 8.83
N ASP A 120 6.34 -2.35 9.24
CA ASP A 120 6.33 -3.82 9.21
C ASP A 120 6.51 -4.35 7.79
N LEU A 121 5.78 -3.80 6.81
CA LEU A 121 5.93 -4.20 5.41
C LEU A 121 7.33 -3.90 4.87
N CYS A 122 7.91 -2.75 5.19
CA CYS A 122 9.29 -2.45 4.85
C CYS A 122 10.26 -3.47 5.45
N HIS A 123 10.09 -3.79 6.73
CA HIS A 123 10.92 -4.75 7.45
C HIS A 123 10.82 -6.17 6.88
N LEU A 124 9.62 -6.60 6.47
CA LEU A 124 9.37 -7.94 5.95
C LEU A 124 9.90 -8.11 4.51
N TYR A 125 9.73 -7.11 3.63
CA TYR A 125 10.12 -7.23 2.23
C TYR A 125 11.60 -6.88 1.95
N LEU A 126 12.21 -6.02 2.75
CA LEU A 126 13.61 -5.59 2.53
C LEU A 126 14.60 -6.78 2.50
N PRO A 127 14.55 -7.76 3.43
CA PRO A 127 15.42 -8.92 3.36
C PRO A 127 15.23 -9.75 2.09
N ASP A 128 13.98 -9.94 1.64
CA ASP A 128 13.69 -10.65 0.38
C ASP A 128 14.30 -9.93 -0.82
N MET A 129 14.18 -8.61 -0.89
CA MET A 129 14.76 -7.79 -1.95
C MET A 129 16.29 -7.86 -1.96
N VAL A 130 16.93 -7.89 -0.78
CA VAL A 130 18.38 -8.07 -0.67
C VAL A 130 18.81 -9.43 -1.20
N VAL A 131 18.10 -10.51 -0.84
CA VAL A 131 18.37 -11.87 -1.32
C VAL A 131 18.16 -11.98 -2.83
N GLN A 132 17.18 -11.28 -3.40
CA GLN A 132 16.93 -11.24 -4.84
C GLN A 132 17.97 -10.40 -5.62
N GLY A 133 18.86 -9.71 -4.95
CA GLY A 133 19.88 -8.86 -5.56
C GLY A 133 19.37 -7.49 -6.03
N GLY A 134 18.20 -7.07 -5.56
CA GLY A 134 17.64 -5.76 -5.86
C GLY A 134 16.16 -5.66 -5.58
N GLY A 135 15.68 -4.43 -5.50
CA GLY A 135 14.27 -4.11 -5.23
C GLY A 135 14.11 -2.61 -4.97
N GLY A 136 12.89 -2.20 -4.65
CA GLY A 136 12.60 -0.81 -4.31
C GLY A 136 11.44 -0.68 -3.33
N ILE A 137 11.52 0.31 -2.45
CA ILE A 137 10.44 0.68 -1.53
C ILE A 137 10.09 2.15 -1.77
N ILE A 138 8.81 2.41 -2.00
CA ILE A 138 8.26 3.77 -2.15
C ILE A 138 7.22 3.97 -1.05
N ASN A 139 7.44 4.98 -0.21
CA ASN A 139 6.48 5.40 0.80
C ASN A 139 5.79 6.68 0.33
N VAL A 140 4.47 6.63 0.16
CA VAL A 140 3.66 7.79 -0.23
C VAL A 140 3.35 8.60 1.02
N GLY A 141 4.00 9.74 1.15
CA GLY A 141 3.82 10.67 2.26
C GLY A 141 2.87 11.82 1.94
N SER A 142 2.82 12.79 2.83
CA SER A 142 2.01 14.00 2.68
C SER A 142 2.85 15.25 2.93
N MET A 143 2.49 16.34 2.28
CA MET A 143 3.03 17.67 2.61
C MET A 143 2.71 18.11 4.05
N ALA A 144 1.68 17.51 4.65
CA ALA A 144 1.33 17.71 6.05
C ALA A 144 2.42 17.24 7.03
N SER A 145 3.34 16.40 6.61
CA SER A 145 4.52 16.01 7.43
C SER A 145 5.65 17.04 7.41
N LEU A 146 5.64 17.94 6.44
CA LEU A 146 6.70 18.95 6.26
C LEU A 146 6.30 20.34 6.78
N SER A 147 5.02 20.57 7.00
CA SER A 147 4.49 21.87 7.45
C SER A 147 3.34 21.66 8.44
N PRO A 148 3.27 22.46 9.53
CA PRO A 148 2.16 22.36 10.47
C PRO A 148 0.81 22.59 9.78
N VAL A 149 -0.10 21.64 9.94
CA VAL A 149 -1.47 21.75 9.43
C VAL A 149 -2.43 21.83 10.61
N PRO A 150 -3.15 22.96 10.77
CA PRO A 150 -4.15 23.09 11.83
C PRO A 150 -5.17 21.95 11.76
N TYR A 151 -5.59 21.47 12.92
CA TYR A 151 -6.57 20.38 13.07
C TYR A 151 -6.15 19.01 12.52
N ALA A 152 -4.88 18.82 12.12
CA ALA A 152 -4.36 17.56 11.60
C ALA A 152 -3.16 17.02 12.41
N SER A 153 -3.08 17.32 13.70
CA SER A 153 -1.89 17.08 14.54
C SER A 153 -1.40 15.61 14.49
N VAL A 154 -2.29 14.64 14.65
CA VAL A 154 -1.92 13.22 14.64
C VAL A 154 -1.60 12.75 13.22
N TYR A 155 -2.34 13.23 12.20
CA TYR A 155 -2.01 12.90 10.81
C TYR A 155 -0.66 13.46 10.38
N SER A 156 -0.35 14.71 10.74
CA SER A 156 0.92 15.34 10.40
C SER A 156 2.14 14.71 11.08
N SER A 157 1.91 13.95 12.16
CA SER A 157 2.95 13.22 12.89
C SER A 157 3.00 11.72 12.54
N SER A 158 2.22 11.29 11.54
CA SER A 158 2.12 9.88 11.13
C SER A 158 2.70 9.57 9.76
#